data_2c42e643e1d1ac7e3e7da8b5967801cf
#
_entry.id   2c42e643e1d1ac7e3e7da8b5967801cf
#
_cell.length_a   1.000
_cell.length_b   1.000
_cell.length_c   1.000
_cell.angle_alpha   90.00
_cell.angle_beta   90.00
_cell.angle_gamma   90.00
#
_symmetry.space_group_name_H-M   'P 1'
#
loop_
_entity.id
_entity.type
_entity.pdbx_description
1 polymer ?
#
loop_
_entity_poly.entity_id
_entity_poly.type
_entity_poly.pdbx_seq_one_letter_code
_entity_poly.pdbx_strand_id
1 'polypeptide(L)'
;MFKHLVHTIRFILLPLLLLFVVACSGNIKTGEVKILGETATLKMPAIPGSGSHAIVIFSEMHYQPSYKSQEIPRIMPHPEAVPMNGKEISRTSEEYKVLSIPKSYDDDSQIQIGNYLYAENCVFCHGSKLDGNGPYRDYLNIKNSEGKVINKGANPANPLSDKTKNSTDGELYAFISKGSRTGLAQYEQGLDIKSGMLPYDSILSEQERWALVSYLRSIQGE
;
A
#
# COMPACT_ATOMS: atom_id res chain seq x y z
N MET A 1 -61.01 12.33 -27.80
CA MET A 1 -60.34 12.78 -26.55
C MET A 1 -59.29 11.80 -26.02
N PHE A 2 -59.58 10.50 -25.90
CA PHE A 2 -58.66 9.50 -25.35
C PHE A 2 -57.38 9.29 -26.20
N LYS A 3 -57.45 9.29 -27.52
CA LYS A 3 -56.27 9.12 -28.40
C LYS A 3 -55.23 10.26 -28.29
N HIS A 4 -55.69 11.49 -28.09
CA HIS A 4 -54.75 12.61 -27.87
C HIS A 4 -54.05 12.56 -26.54
N LEU A 5 -54.72 12.11 -25.49
CA LEU A 5 -54.13 11.93 -24.16
C LEU A 5 -53.04 10.85 -24.16
N VAL A 6 -53.23 9.73 -24.84
CA VAL A 6 -52.26 8.63 -24.97
C VAL A 6 -51.03 9.12 -25.79
N HIS A 7 -51.22 9.91 -26.84
CA HIS A 7 -50.09 10.46 -27.59
C HIS A 7 -49.28 11.47 -26.76
N THR A 8 -49.92 12.35 -26.01
CA THR A 8 -49.24 13.34 -25.16
C THR A 8 -48.46 12.66 -24.04
N ILE A 9 -49.03 11.63 -23.41
CA ILE A 9 -48.31 10.82 -22.37
C ILE A 9 -47.13 10.10 -22.99
N ARG A 10 -47.22 9.55 -24.19
CA ARG A 10 -46.10 8.87 -24.85
C ARG A 10 -44.96 9.83 -25.21
N PHE A 11 -45.30 11.04 -25.67
CA PHE A 11 -44.31 12.06 -26.02
C PHE A 11 -43.55 12.65 -24.78
N ILE A 12 -44.16 12.59 -23.60
CA ILE A 12 -43.57 13.09 -22.36
C ILE A 12 -42.84 11.93 -21.62
N LEU A 13 -43.42 10.76 -21.57
CA LEU A 13 -42.88 9.61 -20.83
C LEU A 13 -41.62 9.01 -21.50
N LEU A 14 -41.61 8.98 -22.84
CA LEU A 14 -40.48 8.39 -23.59
C LEU A 14 -39.17 9.18 -23.38
N PRO A 15 -39.12 10.52 -23.54
CA PRO A 15 -37.90 11.28 -23.28
C PRO A 15 -37.53 11.30 -21.78
N LEU A 16 -38.51 11.25 -20.87
CA LEU A 16 -38.25 11.16 -19.43
C LEU A 16 -37.61 9.83 -19.06
N LEU A 17 -38.07 8.72 -19.65
CA LEU A 17 -37.46 7.40 -19.49
C LEU A 17 -36.05 7.35 -20.08
N LEU A 18 -35.79 8.00 -21.22
CA LEU A 18 -34.49 8.09 -21.84
C LEU A 18 -33.51 8.87 -20.97
N LEU A 19 -33.97 9.95 -20.34
CA LEU A 19 -33.19 10.73 -19.37
C LEU A 19 -32.78 9.89 -18.14
N PHE A 20 -33.67 9.02 -17.64
CA PHE A 20 -33.36 8.12 -16.53
C PHE A 20 -32.32 7.07 -16.90
N VAL A 21 -32.36 6.51 -18.10
CA VAL A 21 -31.39 5.48 -18.55
C VAL A 21 -30.00 6.08 -18.74
N VAL A 22 -29.89 7.32 -19.20
CA VAL A 22 -28.62 8.03 -19.36
C VAL A 22 -28.02 8.42 -17.99
N ALA A 23 -28.86 8.76 -17.01
CA ALA A 23 -28.41 9.14 -15.68
C ALA A 23 -27.72 8.00 -14.91
N CYS A 24 -28.05 6.73 -15.22
CA CYS A 24 -27.49 5.56 -14.54
C CYS A 24 -26.13 5.07 -15.11
N SER A 25 -25.69 5.59 -16.27
CA SER A 25 -24.49 5.13 -16.97
C SER A 25 -23.25 5.96 -16.73
N GLY A 26 -23.33 7.00 -15.92
CA GLY A 26 -22.23 7.95 -15.69
C GLY A 26 -21.50 7.76 -14.36
N ASN A 27 -20.20 8.02 -14.37
CA ASN A 27 -19.40 8.10 -13.14
C ASN A 27 -19.50 9.51 -12.56
N ILE A 28 -20.27 9.69 -11.49
CA ILE A 28 -20.50 10.98 -10.82
C ILE A 28 -19.19 11.63 -10.33
N LYS A 29 -18.14 10.82 -10.06
CA LYS A 29 -16.86 11.35 -9.58
C LYS A 29 -15.99 11.92 -10.70
N THR A 30 -16.02 11.34 -11.88
CA THR A 30 -15.19 11.77 -13.03
C THR A 30 -15.95 12.58 -14.06
N GLY A 31 -17.29 12.60 -14.00
CA GLY A 31 -18.15 13.23 -15.02
C GLY A 31 -18.16 12.49 -16.35
N GLU A 32 -17.63 11.27 -16.41
CA GLU A 32 -17.61 10.47 -17.62
C GLU A 32 -18.94 9.75 -17.82
N VAL A 33 -19.55 9.94 -18.97
CA VAL A 33 -20.77 9.26 -19.39
C VAL A 33 -20.50 8.49 -20.68
N LYS A 34 -20.81 7.19 -20.70
CA LYS A 34 -20.73 6.38 -21.93
C LYS A 34 -22.05 6.43 -22.67
N ILE A 35 -22.05 7.06 -23.84
CA ILE A 35 -23.23 7.12 -24.72
C ILE A 35 -22.88 6.39 -25.99
N LEU A 36 -23.61 5.34 -26.34
CA LEU A 36 -23.44 4.54 -27.57
C LEU A 36 -22.00 4.03 -27.83
N GLY A 37 -21.26 3.75 -26.76
CA GLY A 37 -19.89 3.25 -26.86
C GLY A 37 -18.79 4.32 -26.89
N GLU A 38 -19.14 5.58 -27.01
CA GLU A 38 -18.21 6.71 -26.90
C GLU A 38 -18.24 7.32 -25.49
N THR A 39 -17.07 7.72 -24.99
CA THR A 39 -16.92 8.36 -23.67
C THR A 39 -17.02 9.87 -23.84
N ALA A 40 -18.12 10.47 -23.40
CA ALA A 40 -18.28 11.91 -23.31
C ALA A 40 -17.98 12.38 -21.89
N THR A 41 -17.12 13.38 -21.74
CA THR A 41 -16.87 14.06 -20.46
C THR A 41 -17.76 15.28 -20.34
N LEU A 42 -18.77 15.19 -19.49
CA LEU A 42 -19.58 16.34 -19.10
C LEU A 42 -18.88 17.02 -17.92
N LYS A 43 -18.41 18.25 -18.11
CA LYS A 43 -17.99 19.09 -16.98
C LYS A 43 -19.21 19.43 -16.13
N MET A 44 -19.60 18.55 -15.25
CA MET A 44 -20.57 18.84 -14.22
C MET A 44 -19.93 19.78 -13.20
N PRO A 45 -20.65 20.77 -12.66
CA PRO A 45 -20.17 21.49 -11.49
C PRO A 45 -19.89 20.45 -10.40
N ALA A 46 -18.73 20.54 -9.76
CA ALA A 46 -18.33 19.63 -8.71
C ALA A 46 -19.42 19.59 -7.63
N ILE A 47 -20.21 18.52 -7.64
CA ILE A 47 -21.14 18.23 -6.55
C ILE A 47 -20.28 17.69 -5.43
N PRO A 48 -20.23 18.34 -4.25
CA PRO A 48 -19.45 17.84 -3.12
C PRO A 48 -19.86 16.41 -2.83
N GLY A 49 -18.87 15.54 -2.60
CA GLY A 49 -19.11 14.14 -2.31
C GLY A 49 -20.04 13.94 -1.11
N SER A 50 -20.71 12.81 -1.07
CA SER A 50 -21.60 12.42 0.02
C SER A 50 -20.86 12.41 1.37
N GLY A 51 -21.37 13.10 2.37
CA GLY A 51 -20.82 13.21 3.72
C GLY A 51 -21.41 14.40 4.47
N SER A 52 -20.96 14.62 5.71
CA SER A 52 -21.39 15.76 6.54
C SER A 52 -21.12 17.13 5.92
N HIS A 53 -20.36 17.19 4.82
CA HIS A 53 -20.00 18.37 4.06
C HIS A 53 -20.52 18.33 2.62
N ALA A 54 -21.62 17.63 2.36
CA ALA A 54 -22.21 17.46 1.02
C ALA A 54 -22.66 18.78 0.38
N ILE A 55 -22.87 19.84 1.15
CA ILE A 55 -23.17 21.19 0.65
C ILE A 55 -22.15 22.15 1.25
N VAL A 56 -21.10 22.46 0.49
CA VAL A 56 -20.10 23.45 0.88
C VAL A 56 -20.50 24.79 0.29
N ILE A 57 -21.15 25.64 1.09
CA ILE A 57 -21.53 26.99 0.69
C ILE A 57 -20.31 27.92 0.76
N PHE A 58 -19.36 27.62 1.65
CA PHE A 58 -18.10 28.35 1.81
C PHE A 58 -16.94 27.35 1.83
N SER A 59 -16.20 27.28 0.74
CA SER A 59 -15.12 26.27 0.54
C SER A 59 -13.73 26.78 0.93
N GLU A 60 -13.57 28.09 1.16
CA GLU A 60 -12.26 28.75 1.22
C GLU A 60 -11.35 28.25 2.36
N MET A 61 -11.93 27.66 3.42
CA MET A 61 -11.16 27.14 4.55
C MET A 61 -11.13 25.59 4.59
N HIS A 62 -11.96 24.91 3.80
CA HIS A 62 -12.02 23.45 3.74
C HIS A 62 -11.11 22.83 2.67
N TYR A 63 -10.92 23.55 1.56
CA TYR A 63 -10.08 23.10 0.45
C TYR A 63 -8.98 24.12 0.25
N GLN A 64 -7.87 23.90 0.95
CA GLN A 64 -6.65 24.67 0.77
C GLN A 64 -5.73 23.95 -0.22
N PRO A 65 -4.86 24.68 -0.95
CA PRO A 65 -3.81 24.05 -1.75
C PRO A 65 -2.74 23.33 -0.91
N SER A 66 -2.83 23.39 0.42
CA SER A 66 -1.99 22.64 1.35
C SER A 66 -2.66 21.32 1.74
N TYR A 67 -1.90 20.23 1.69
CA TYR A 67 -2.36 18.91 2.09
C TYR A 67 -2.01 18.63 3.55
N LYS A 68 -2.95 18.03 4.27
CA LYS A 68 -2.69 17.50 5.61
C LYS A 68 -1.96 16.16 5.53
N SER A 69 -1.39 15.72 6.63
CA SER A 69 -0.83 14.37 6.74
C SER A 69 -1.88 13.35 6.32
N GLN A 70 -1.51 12.40 5.46
CA GLN A 70 -2.36 11.34 4.91
C GLN A 70 -3.46 11.77 3.90
N GLU A 71 -3.48 13.02 3.51
CA GLU A 71 -4.38 13.50 2.44
C GLU A 71 -3.82 13.17 1.06
N ILE A 72 -4.69 12.80 0.12
CA ILE A 72 -4.34 12.48 -1.26
C ILE A 72 -4.71 13.66 -2.17
N PRO A 73 -3.89 14.01 -3.18
CA PRO A 73 -2.63 13.39 -3.58
C PRO A 73 -1.46 13.81 -2.67
N ARG A 74 -0.57 12.89 -2.37
CA ARG A 74 0.69 13.21 -1.67
C ARG A 74 1.62 13.92 -2.63
N ILE A 75 1.92 15.17 -2.36
CA ILE A 75 2.96 15.89 -3.08
C ILE A 75 4.30 15.37 -2.56
N MET A 76 5.04 14.71 -3.43
CA MET A 76 6.39 14.26 -3.09
C MET A 76 7.32 15.46 -2.99
N PRO A 77 8.27 15.47 -2.06
CA PRO A 77 9.28 16.51 -2.00
C PRO A 77 10.10 16.54 -3.30
N HIS A 78 10.71 17.69 -3.60
CA HIS A 78 11.60 17.79 -4.75
C HIS A 78 12.68 16.69 -4.71
N PRO A 79 13.03 16.05 -5.83
CA PRO A 79 13.98 14.94 -5.84
C PRO A 79 15.35 15.28 -5.22
N GLU A 80 15.75 16.55 -5.26
CA GLU A 80 16.99 17.07 -4.68
C GLU A 80 16.80 17.57 -3.24
N ALA A 81 15.59 17.49 -2.67
CA ALA A 81 15.38 17.88 -1.29
C ALA A 81 16.13 16.94 -0.35
N VAL A 82 16.97 17.49 0.51
CA VAL A 82 17.68 16.76 1.55
C VAL A 82 16.92 16.97 2.87
N PRO A 83 16.37 15.92 3.49
CA PRO A 83 15.72 16.05 4.78
C PRO A 83 16.72 16.44 5.88
N MET A 84 16.24 17.14 6.92
CA MET A 84 17.09 17.58 8.05
C MET A 84 17.84 16.43 8.73
N ASN A 85 17.27 15.24 8.72
CA ASN A 85 17.85 14.03 9.32
C ASN A 85 18.82 13.30 8.39
N GLY A 86 19.17 13.91 7.25
CA GLY A 86 19.94 13.25 6.19
C GLY A 86 19.06 12.37 5.30
N LYS A 87 19.59 12.03 4.13
CA LYS A 87 18.97 11.09 3.21
C LYS A 87 19.66 9.74 3.36
N GLU A 88 18.89 8.69 3.51
CA GLU A 88 19.45 7.35 3.51
C GLU A 88 20.19 7.08 2.18
N ILE A 89 21.41 6.58 2.30
CA ILE A 89 22.23 6.28 1.13
C ILE A 89 21.70 5.02 0.46
N SER A 90 21.40 5.11 -0.83
CA SER A 90 21.10 3.93 -1.64
C SER A 90 22.35 3.09 -1.81
N ARG A 91 22.25 1.79 -1.54
CA ARG A 91 23.35 0.83 -1.56
C ARG A 91 23.04 -0.33 -2.48
N THR A 92 24.05 -0.92 -3.04
CA THR A 92 23.98 -2.20 -3.76
C THR A 92 23.95 -3.38 -2.79
N SER A 93 23.58 -4.57 -3.25
CA SER A 93 23.63 -5.81 -2.44
C SER A 93 24.99 -6.06 -1.83
N GLU A 94 26.07 -5.81 -2.59
CA GLU A 94 27.44 -6.03 -2.10
C GLU A 94 27.80 -5.03 -0.99
N GLU A 95 27.35 -3.79 -1.10
CA GLU A 95 27.55 -2.78 -0.06
C GLU A 95 26.71 -3.09 1.19
N TYR A 96 25.52 -3.64 1.03
CA TYR A 96 24.75 -4.10 2.18
C TYR A 96 25.39 -5.28 2.90
N LYS A 97 26.00 -6.25 2.20
CA LYS A 97 26.62 -7.43 2.81
C LYS A 97 27.70 -7.12 3.82
N VAL A 98 28.42 -6.01 3.64
CA VAL A 98 29.51 -5.62 4.54
C VAL A 98 29.06 -4.77 5.72
N LEU A 99 27.76 -4.43 5.78
CA LEU A 99 27.24 -3.70 6.92
C LEU A 99 27.00 -4.63 8.11
N SER A 100 27.27 -4.12 9.29
CA SER A 100 26.92 -4.73 10.57
C SER A 100 26.01 -3.80 11.36
N ILE A 101 25.36 -4.33 12.39
CA ILE A 101 24.54 -3.53 13.30
C ILE A 101 25.43 -2.41 13.86
N PRO A 102 25.04 -1.12 13.69
CA PRO A 102 25.79 -0.03 14.27
C PRO A 102 25.81 -0.13 15.80
N LYS A 103 26.95 0.11 16.44
CA LYS A 103 27.09 0.01 17.90
C LYS A 103 26.06 0.82 18.70
N SER A 104 25.54 1.89 18.14
CA SER A 104 24.47 2.69 18.73
C SER A 104 23.10 1.98 18.72
N TYR A 105 22.96 0.86 18.01
CA TYR A 105 21.73 0.09 17.87
C TYR A 105 21.88 -1.37 18.33
N ASP A 106 22.96 -1.67 19.03
CA ASP A 106 23.28 -3.01 19.55
C ASP A 106 23.22 -2.99 21.08
N ASP A 107 22.03 -2.78 21.61
CA ASP A 107 21.74 -2.82 23.05
C ASP A 107 20.35 -3.42 23.34
N ASP A 108 20.13 -3.80 24.59
CA ASP A 108 18.88 -4.42 25.04
C ASP A 108 17.65 -3.55 24.76
N SER A 109 17.80 -2.23 24.75
CA SER A 109 16.70 -1.31 24.47
C SER A 109 16.28 -1.41 23.01
N GLN A 110 17.23 -1.53 22.10
CA GLN A 110 16.96 -1.71 20.67
C GLN A 110 16.32 -3.08 20.37
N ILE A 111 16.73 -4.14 21.08
CA ILE A 111 16.10 -5.45 20.99
C ILE A 111 14.62 -5.38 21.41
N GLN A 112 14.29 -4.62 22.47
CA GLN A 112 12.91 -4.42 22.90
C GLN A 112 12.09 -3.63 21.88
N ILE A 113 12.68 -2.57 21.32
CA ILE A 113 12.06 -1.80 20.23
C ILE A 113 11.82 -2.70 19.03
N GLY A 114 12.81 -3.50 18.62
CA GLY A 114 12.68 -4.45 17.52
C GLY A 114 11.60 -5.50 17.75
N ASN A 115 11.46 -6.02 18.97
CA ASN A 115 10.39 -6.93 19.35
C ASN A 115 9.01 -6.26 19.19
N TYR A 116 8.86 -5.03 19.69
CA TYR A 116 7.62 -4.28 19.54
C TYR A 116 7.29 -4.04 18.06
N LEU A 117 8.26 -3.56 17.28
CA LEU A 117 8.08 -3.32 15.84
C LEU A 117 7.74 -4.61 15.06
N TYR A 118 8.35 -5.73 15.45
CA TYR A 118 8.04 -7.03 14.87
C TYR A 118 6.59 -7.43 15.15
N ALA A 119 6.12 -7.25 16.40
CA ALA A 119 4.75 -7.54 16.77
C ALA A 119 3.73 -6.71 15.97
N GLU A 120 4.01 -5.42 15.77
CA GLU A 120 3.10 -4.51 15.06
C GLU A 120 3.11 -4.70 13.54
N ASN A 121 4.26 -5.00 12.94
CA ASN A 121 4.42 -4.93 11.48
C ASN A 121 4.65 -6.28 10.79
N CYS A 122 5.19 -7.28 11.51
CA CYS A 122 5.74 -8.48 10.88
C CYS A 122 4.98 -9.75 11.23
N VAL A 123 4.40 -9.84 12.43
CA VAL A 123 3.70 -11.04 12.96
C VAL A 123 2.59 -11.50 12.03
N PHE A 124 1.86 -10.57 11.42
CA PHE A 124 0.75 -10.90 10.51
C PHE A 124 1.18 -11.83 9.37
N CYS A 125 2.38 -11.63 8.84
CA CYS A 125 2.94 -12.46 7.78
C CYS A 125 3.87 -13.56 8.31
N HIS A 126 4.79 -13.22 9.21
CA HIS A 126 5.89 -14.11 9.64
C HIS A 126 5.57 -14.95 10.87
N GLY A 127 4.42 -14.72 11.53
CA GLY A 127 4.00 -15.45 12.72
C GLY A 127 4.69 -14.99 14.01
N SER A 128 4.03 -15.17 15.14
CA SER A 128 4.57 -14.83 16.47
C SER A 128 5.73 -15.70 16.88
N LYS A 129 5.89 -16.89 16.27
CA LYS A 129 6.99 -17.82 16.49
C LYS A 129 8.14 -17.66 15.49
N LEU A 130 8.09 -16.65 14.64
CA LEU A 130 9.06 -16.39 13.56
C LEU A 130 9.23 -17.60 12.60
N ASP A 131 8.21 -18.41 12.44
CA ASP A 131 8.23 -19.64 11.63
C ASP A 131 7.66 -19.48 10.22
N GLY A 132 7.25 -18.26 9.84
CA GLY A 132 6.61 -17.96 8.56
C GLY A 132 5.13 -18.36 8.51
N ASN A 133 4.53 -18.73 9.65
CA ASN A 133 3.15 -19.17 9.74
C ASN A 133 2.24 -18.10 10.36
N GLY A 134 2.32 -16.87 9.86
CA GLY A 134 1.40 -15.82 10.25
C GLY A 134 -0.01 -15.99 9.65
N PRO A 135 -1.03 -15.29 10.18
CA PRO A 135 -2.40 -15.35 9.70
C PRO A 135 -2.55 -15.07 8.19
N TYR A 136 -1.66 -14.28 7.60
CA TYR A 136 -1.65 -13.98 6.16
C TYR A 136 -1.49 -15.24 5.28
N ARG A 137 -0.84 -16.28 5.81
CA ARG A 137 -0.64 -17.54 5.08
C ARG A 137 -1.96 -18.20 4.68
N ASP A 138 -3.01 -18.05 5.48
CA ASP A 138 -4.31 -18.64 5.20
C ASP A 138 -4.94 -17.96 3.97
N TYR A 139 -4.71 -16.66 3.78
CA TYR A 139 -5.14 -15.92 2.58
C TYR A 139 -4.39 -16.38 1.32
N LEU A 140 -3.12 -16.77 1.45
CA LEU A 140 -2.33 -17.27 0.34
C LEU A 140 -2.73 -18.69 -0.08
N ASN A 141 -3.35 -19.44 0.81
CA ASN A 141 -3.75 -20.83 0.62
C ASN A 141 -5.27 -21.00 0.53
N ILE A 142 -5.99 -20.00 0.01
CA ILE A 142 -7.44 -20.10 -0.19
C ILE A 142 -7.76 -21.32 -1.05
N LYS A 143 -8.62 -22.19 -0.55
CA LYS A 143 -9.09 -23.38 -1.25
C LYS A 143 -10.50 -23.15 -1.79
N ASN A 144 -10.75 -23.67 -2.98
CA ASN A 144 -12.10 -23.74 -3.52
C ASN A 144 -12.93 -24.86 -2.82
N SER A 145 -14.19 -25.01 -3.19
CA SER A 145 -15.08 -26.03 -2.65
C SER A 145 -14.58 -27.48 -2.83
N GLU A 146 -13.67 -27.69 -3.78
CA GLU A 146 -13.06 -28.99 -4.07
C GLU A 146 -11.75 -29.21 -3.29
N GLY A 147 -11.35 -28.25 -2.42
CA GLY A 147 -10.12 -28.31 -1.64
C GLY A 147 -8.84 -27.94 -2.41
N LYS A 148 -8.96 -27.49 -3.66
CA LYS A 148 -7.82 -27.07 -4.48
C LYS A 148 -7.42 -25.63 -4.13
N VAL A 149 -6.12 -25.42 -3.91
CA VAL A 149 -5.56 -24.07 -3.66
C VAL A 149 -5.69 -23.23 -4.92
N ILE A 150 -6.46 -22.14 -4.83
CA ILE A 150 -6.72 -21.21 -5.95
C ILE A 150 -5.84 -19.96 -5.91
N ASN A 151 -5.30 -19.63 -4.75
CA ASN A 151 -4.34 -18.53 -4.60
C ASN A 151 -3.01 -19.09 -4.10
N LYS A 152 -1.96 -18.99 -4.93
CA LYS A 152 -0.60 -19.42 -4.61
C LYS A 152 0.31 -18.20 -4.54
N GLY A 153 0.14 -17.40 -3.50
CA GLY A 153 1.14 -16.38 -3.18
C GLY A 153 2.44 -17.01 -2.67
N ALA A 154 3.53 -16.27 -2.69
CA ALA A 154 4.76 -16.68 -2.03
C ALA A 154 4.55 -16.72 -0.51
N ASN A 155 4.83 -17.87 0.12
CA ASN A 155 4.79 -17.97 1.57
C ASN A 155 5.79 -16.99 2.19
N PRO A 156 5.43 -16.32 3.31
CA PRO A 156 6.37 -15.55 4.08
C PRO A 156 7.59 -16.38 4.46
N ALA A 157 8.77 -15.79 4.40
CA ALA A 157 9.98 -16.47 4.79
C ALA A 157 9.94 -16.83 6.30
N ASN A 158 10.56 -17.94 6.65
CA ASN A 158 10.83 -18.26 8.05
C ASN A 158 12.10 -17.51 8.49
N PRO A 159 12.00 -16.51 9.42
CA PRO A 159 13.16 -15.78 9.91
C PRO A 159 14.17 -16.64 10.65
N LEU A 160 13.78 -17.80 11.17
CA LEU A 160 14.64 -18.75 11.89
C LEU A 160 15.22 -19.85 10.98
N SER A 161 14.95 -19.82 9.68
CA SER A 161 15.55 -20.78 8.75
C SER A 161 17.05 -20.52 8.56
N ASP A 162 17.81 -21.58 8.30
CA ASP A 162 19.25 -21.49 8.02
C ASP A 162 19.58 -20.49 6.92
N LYS A 163 18.73 -20.44 5.90
CA LYS A 163 18.87 -19.46 4.82
C LYS A 163 18.82 -18.01 5.31
N THR A 164 18.04 -17.72 6.33
CA THR A 164 17.91 -16.37 6.89
C THR A 164 18.99 -16.12 7.93
N LYS A 165 19.29 -17.10 8.77
CA LYS A 165 20.39 -17.04 9.75
C LYS A 165 21.74 -16.78 9.09
N ASN A 166 22.02 -17.46 7.98
CA ASN A 166 23.29 -17.31 7.25
C ASN A 166 23.39 -16.00 6.43
N SER A 167 22.37 -15.14 6.45
CA SER A 167 22.46 -13.80 5.85
C SER A 167 23.19 -12.87 6.80
N THR A 168 23.96 -11.93 6.26
CA THR A 168 24.61 -10.90 7.08
C THR A 168 23.58 -9.91 7.65
N ASP A 169 23.96 -9.12 8.66
CA ASP A 169 23.08 -8.12 9.27
C ASP A 169 22.61 -7.11 8.23
N GLY A 170 23.54 -6.65 7.38
CA GLY A 170 23.21 -5.72 6.31
C GLY A 170 22.31 -6.31 5.24
N GLU A 171 22.42 -7.62 4.95
CA GLU A 171 21.46 -8.29 4.07
C GLU A 171 20.07 -8.36 4.70
N LEU A 172 19.96 -8.67 5.99
CA LEU A 172 18.67 -8.67 6.70
C LEU A 172 18.05 -7.27 6.68
N TYR A 173 18.87 -6.25 6.96
CA TYR A 173 18.46 -4.86 6.87
C TYR A 173 17.97 -4.49 5.46
N ALA A 174 18.68 -4.91 4.41
CA ALA A 174 18.29 -4.67 3.02
C ALA A 174 16.99 -5.38 2.65
N PHE A 175 16.76 -6.62 3.13
CA PHE A 175 15.53 -7.35 2.88
C PHE A 175 14.32 -6.70 3.54
N ILE A 176 14.49 -6.18 4.75
CA ILE A 176 13.44 -5.40 5.43
C ILE A 176 13.18 -4.10 4.64
N SER A 177 14.25 -3.40 4.27
CA SER A 177 14.14 -2.11 3.57
C SER A 177 13.50 -2.23 2.21
N LYS A 178 13.86 -3.24 1.41
CA LYS A 178 13.44 -3.38 0.00
C LYS A 178 12.37 -4.46 -0.23
N GLY A 179 11.80 -5.02 0.85
CA GLY A 179 10.74 -5.99 0.77
C GLY A 179 11.20 -7.35 0.26
N SER A 180 12.06 -8.04 0.99
CA SER A 180 12.62 -9.35 0.69
C SER A 180 13.85 -9.36 -0.23
N ARG A 181 14.43 -10.56 -0.42
CA ARG A 181 15.49 -10.81 -1.39
C ARG A 181 15.07 -10.48 -2.82
N THR A 182 13.83 -10.80 -3.16
CA THR A 182 13.27 -10.49 -4.49
C THR A 182 13.11 -8.98 -4.68
N GLY A 183 12.64 -8.27 -3.65
CA GLY A 183 12.51 -6.82 -3.68
C GLY A 183 13.87 -6.12 -3.84
N LEU A 184 14.90 -6.59 -3.13
CA LEU A 184 16.26 -6.08 -3.29
C LEU A 184 16.80 -6.29 -4.71
N ALA A 185 16.62 -7.48 -5.27
CA ALA A 185 17.05 -7.77 -6.64
C ALA A 185 16.30 -6.92 -7.70
N GLN A 186 15.01 -6.65 -7.49
CA GLN A 186 14.23 -5.77 -8.36
C GLN A 186 14.71 -4.31 -8.24
N TYR A 187 14.98 -3.87 -7.01
CA TYR A 187 15.52 -2.54 -6.75
C TYR A 187 16.84 -2.30 -7.48
N GLU A 188 17.79 -3.22 -7.42
CA GLU A 188 19.07 -3.14 -8.11
C GLU A 188 18.96 -3.07 -9.63
N GLN A 189 17.93 -3.71 -10.18
CA GLN A 189 17.63 -3.67 -11.61
C GLN A 189 16.85 -2.40 -12.03
N GLY A 190 16.55 -1.50 -11.09
CA GLY A 190 15.73 -0.31 -11.35
C GLY A 190 14.28 -0.63 -11.69
N LEU A 191 13.80 -1.79 -11.28
CA LEU A 191 12.43 -2.22 -11.49
C LEU A 191 11.52 -1.83 -10.33
N ASP A 192 10.22 -1.73 -10.61
CA ASP A 192 9.23 -1.61 -9.56
C ASP A 192 9.26 -2.82 -8.63
N ILE A 193 9.26 -2.57 -7.32
CA ILE A 193 9.28 -3.63 -6.33
C ILE A 193 7.89 -4.29 -6.27
N LYS A 194 7.82 -5.53 -6.73
CA LYS A 194 6.60 -6.38 -6.75
C LYS A 194 6.83 -7.65 -5.94
N SER A 195 7.48 -7.53 -4.81
CA SER A 195 7.69 -8.65 -3.90
C SER A 195 6.44 -8.90 -3.04
N GLY A 196 6.31 -10.11 -2.48
CA GLY A 196 5.22 -10.43 -1.56
C GLY A 196 5.38 -9.77 -0.17
N MET A 197 6.53 -9.23 0.14
CA MET A 197 6.82 -8.44 1.33
C MET A 197 6.88 -6.97 0.97
N LEU A 198 6.26 -6.12 1.76
CA LEU A 198 6.31 -4.66 1.56
C LEU A 198 7.72 -4.12 1.84
N PRO A 199 8.20 -3.13 1.07
CA PRO A 199 9.40 -2.39 1.41
C PRO A 199 9.13 -1.47 2.61
N TYR A 200 9.94 -1.57 3.65
CA TYR A 200 9.76 -0.81 4.89
C TYR A 200 10.63 0.45 4.98
N ASP A 201 11.42 0.77 3.96
CA ASP A 201 12.24 1.98 3.92
C ASP A 201 11.44 3.28 3.94
N SER A 202 10.19 3.25 3.47
CA SER A 202 9.27 4.39 3.50
C SER A 202 8.36 4.40 4.74
N ILE A 203 8.34 3.33 5.55
CA ILE A 203 7.44 3.13 6.69
C ILE A 203 8.21 3.27 8.00
N LEU A 204 9.38 2.63 8.07
CA LEU A 204 10.24 2.60 9.26
C LEU A 204 11.53 3.39 9.02
N SER A 205 11.97 4.11 10.02
CA SER A 205 13.27 4.79 10.02
C SER A 205 14.43 3.78 9.93
N GLU A 206 15.62 4.28 9.59
CA GLU A 206 16.83 3.47 9.58
C GLU A 206 17.10 2.81 10.94
N GLN A 207 16.92 3.55 12.02
CA GLN A 207 17.09 3.04 13.40
C GLN A 207 16.11 1.91 13.71
N GLU A 208 14.84 2.06 13.37
CA GLU A 208 13.81 1.05 13.62
C GLU A 208 14.07 -0.25 12.83
N ARG A 209 14.58 -0.14 11.61
CA ARG A 209 14.95 -1.31 10.82
C ARG A 209 16.18 -2.03 11.38
N TRP A 210 17.16 -1.30 11.90
CA TRP A 210 18.28 -1.90 12.63
C TRP A 210 17.84 -2.55 13.94
N ALA A 211 16.91 -1.94 14.67
CA ALA A 211 16.34 -2.56 15.86
C ALA A 211 15.63 -3.89 15.54
N LEU A 212 14.95 -3.98 14.40
CA LEU A 212 14.39 -5.26 13.93
C LEU A 212 15.48 -6.30 13.65
N VAL A 213 16.61 -5.91 13.05
CA VAL A 213 17.73 -6.83 12.82
C VAL A 213 18.34 -7.30 14.15
N SER A 214 18.57 -6.39 15.11
CA SER A 214 19.05 -6.74 16.46
C SER A 214 18.12 -7.72 17.17
N TYR A 215 16.81 -7.50 17.08
CA TYR A 215 15.81 -8.42 17.61
C TYR A 215 15.88 -9.79 16.94
N LEU A 216 15.98 -9.86 15.61
CA LEU A 216 16.09 -11.13 14.90
C LEU A 216 17.35 -11.89 15.33
N ARG A 217 18.49 -11.21 15.47
CA ARG A 217 19.75 -11.83 15.93
C ARG A 217 19.66 -12.37 17.35
N SER A 218 19.06 -11.61 18.26
CA SER A 218 18.87 -12.05 19.64
C SER A 218 18.09 -13.37 19.76
N ILE A 219 17.11 -13.59 18.84
CA ILE A 219 16.35 -14.85 18.82
C ILE A 219 17.07 -15.96 18.04
N GLN A 220 17.87 -15.60 17.03
CA GLN A 220 18.67 -16.56 16.28
C GLN A 220 19.82 -17.16 17.10
N GLY A 221 20.15 -16.56 18.26
CA GLY A 221 21.18 -17.02 19.17
C GLY A 221 22.59 -16.57 18.79
N GLU A 222 22.69 -15.43 18.12
CA GLU A 222 23.95 -14.77 17.76
C GLU A 222 24.17 -13.51 18.60
#